data_daf4bd479622fa03ccdd40a56f579810
#
_entry.id   daf4bd479622fa03ccdd40a56f579810
#
_cell.length_a   1.000
_cell.length_b   1.000
_cell.length_c   1.000
_cell.angle_alpha   90.00
_cell.angle_beta   90.00
_cell.angle_gamma   90.00
#
_symmetry.space_group_name_H-M   'P 1'
#
loop_
_entity.id
_entity.type
_entity.pdbx_description
1 polymer ?
#
loop_
_entity_poly.entity_id
_entity_poly.type
_entity_poly.pdbx_seq_one_letter_code
_entity_poly.pdbx_strand_id
1 'polypeptide(L)'
;MKNLNICIAGLGNVGSAVVSVIEKNSQYIKNKSNLTINIIGLSAKNKDKDRNFNVRDYKWIENPMDLLNINDSKPDILIELIGYEKGLSYELVKTALNQKINVVTGNKAMLAMYGQELFRIADQNQVSLLFEAAVAGGIPIIKTLKNNIFLNKVKKISGILNGTTNYILTTMETQNKSFDDVLDDAKKRGFTSDNESKLDIGGYDAAHKITLLSTIAFGGNVDFNLNQVEGIEKITIEDINFVKHLGFRIKLISESFLIDNMICSSTKPKLIPLDKPLANVDGALNAINVETDQLENLYLEGEGAGGLATASSILSDIFEISNNSNFRSIGYNINDLKNYQKFDSSNLESKFYLRLRVKDQPGVLSKITAYLNDSNISVEKILQTPDKKENNIPILIITHKIKTSELLNSVNKISDLEFVNENISIIPIE
;
A
#
# COMPACT_ATOMS: atom_id res chain seq x y z
N MET A 1 28.51 -23.00 11.55
CA MET A 1 28.19 -22.16 10.39
C MET A 1 27.00 -22.80 9.69
N LYS A 2 25.91 -22.07 9.48
CA LYS A 2 24.69 -22.57 8.85
C LYS A 2 24.77 -22.30 7.34
N ASN A 3 24.50 -23.31 6.53
CA ASN A 3 24.41 -23.17 5.07
C ASN A 3 22.95 -23.23 4.66
N LEU A 4 22.49 -22.27 3.87
CA LEU A 4 21.15 -22.24 3.29
C LEU A 4 21.22 -22.32 1.78
N ASN A 5 20.53 -23.29 1.21
CA ASN A 5 20.35 -23.42 -0.23
C ASN A 5 19.05 -22.72 -0.63
N ILE A 6 19.15 -21.69 -1.44
CA ILE A 6 18.01 -20.91 -1.89
C ILE A 6 17.82 -21.01 -3.40
N CYS A 7 16.60 -20.88 -3.85
CA CYS A 7 16.28 -20.67 -5.28
C CYS A 7 15.43 -19.41 -5.46
N ILE A 8 15.55 -18.79 -6.63
CA ILE A 8 14.88 -17.52 -6.92
C ILE A 8 14.05 -17.63 -8.20
N ALA A 9 12.76 -17.40 -8.07
CA ALA A 9 11.80 -17.29 -9.16
C ALA A 9 11.43 -15.83 -9.41
N GLY A 10 11.83 -15.27 -10.53
CA GLY A 10 11.66 -13.87 -10.89
C GLY A 10 12.94 -13.05 -10.72
N LEU A 11 13.55 -12.64 -11.84
CA LEU A 11 14.78 -11.86 -11.90
C LEU A 11 14.52 -10.50 -12.58
N GLY A 12 13.51 -9.81 -12.08
CA GLY A 12 13.27 -8.40 -12.35
C GLY A 12 14.24 -7.52 -11.55
N ASN A 13 13.89 -6.25 -11.32
CA ASN A 13 14.72 -5.31 -10.56
C ASN A 13 15.06 -5.83 -9.16
N VAL A 14 14.07 -6.37 -8.45
CA VAL A 14 14.26 -6.88 -7.09
C VAL A 14 15.07 -8.16 -7.06
N GLY A 15 14.70 -9.19 -7.86
CA GLY A 15 15.40 -10.46 -7.87
C GLY A 15 16.86 -10.33 -8.31
N SER A 16 17.13 -9.47 -9.29
CA SER A 16 18.51 -9.15 -9.70
C SER A 16 19.30 -8.45 -8.59
N ALA A 17 18.66 -7.56 -7.83
CA ALA A 17 19.29 -6.90 -6.69
C ALA A 17 19.59 -7.91 -5.58
N VAL A 18 18.69 -8.86 -5.28
CA VAL A 18 18.93 -9.91 -4.27
C VAL A 18 20.19 -10.71 -4.60
N VAL A 19 20.32 -11.20 -5.86
CA VAL A 19 21.51 -11.94 -6.29
C VAL A 19 22.76 -11.08 -6.10
N SER A 20 22.78 -9.86 -6.63
CA SER A 20 23.92 -8.95 -6.57
C SER A 20 24.33 -8.60 -5.13
N VAL A 21 23.36 -8.39 -4.22
CA VAL A 21 23.65 -8.09 -2.82
C VAL A 21 24.25 -9.30 -2.10
N ILE A 22 23.76 -10.52 -2.37
CA ILE A 22 24.32 -11.76 -1.80
C ILE A 22 25.77 -11.94 -2.26
N GLU A 23 26.06 -11.79 -3.57
CA GLU A 23 27.41 -11.92 -4.11
C GLU A 23 28.37 -10.91 -3.45
N LYS A 24 28.02 -9.61 -3.51
CA LYS A 24 28.89 -8.54 -3.04
C LYS A 24 29.14 -8.56 -1.53
N ASN A 25 28.18 -9.08 -0.77
CA ASN A 25 28.24 -9.07 0.69
C ASN A 25 28.41 -10.46 1.32
N SER A 26 28.76 -11.48 0.55
CA SER A 26 28.86 -12.88 1.05
C SER A 26 29.74 -13.00 2.30
N GLN A 27 30.90 -12.37 2.30
CA GLN A 27 31.83 -12.38 3.47
C GLN A 27 31.28 -11.57 4.65
N TYR A 28 30.61 -10.43 4.41
CA TYR A 28 29.96 -9.65 5.45
C TYR A 28 28.80 -10.42 6.10
N ILE A 29 27.96 -11.05 5.28
CA ILE A 29 26.84 -11.90 5.75
C ILE A 29 27.40 -13.02 6.63
N LYS A 30 28.43 -13.71 6.15
CA LYS A 30 29.09 -14.80 6.91
C LYS A 30 29.64 -14.31 8.26
N ASN A 31 30.35 -13.19 8.27
CA ASN A 31 30.96 -12.67 9.50
C ASN A 31 29.91 -12.16 10.51
N LYS A 32 28.83 -11.53 10.02
CA LYS A 32 27.80 -10.93 10.87
C LYS A 32 26.82 -11.96 11.43
N SER A 33 26.47 -12.96 10.64
CA SER A 33 25.36 -13.89 10.95
C SER A 33 25.77 -15.36 11.07
N ASN A 34 27.04 -15.71 10.80
CA ASN A 34 27.51 -17.08 10.71
C ASN A 34 26.72 -17.94 9.68
N LEU A 35 26.21 -17.27 8.62
CA LEU A 35 25.37 -17.81 7.58
C LEU A 35 26.08 -17.77 6.25
N THR A 36 26.00 -18.87 5.49
CA THR A 36 26.36 -18.92 4.07
C THR A 36 25.09 -19.16 3.26
N ILE A 37 24.85 -18.30 2.26
CA ILE A 37 23.68 -18.40 1.36
C ILE A 37 24.17 -18.91 0.01
N ASN A 38 23.69 -20.08 -0.40
CA ASN A 38 24.02 -20.71 -1.68
C ASN A 38 22.81 -20.58 -2.62
N ILE A 39 22.97 -19.87 -3.73
CA ILE A 39 21.94 -19.80 -4.77
C ILE A 39 22.10 -21.03 -5.66
N ILE A 40 21.19 -22.01 -5.51
CA ILE A 40 21.26 -23.29 -6.22
C ILE A 40 20.48 -23.33 -7.53
N GLY A 41 19.61 -22.34 -7.77
CA GLY A 41 18.84 -22.24 -9.01
C GLY A 41 18.17 -20.89 -9.18
N LEU A 42 18.13 -20.44 -10.44
CA LEU A 42 17.48 -19.20 -10.86
C LEU A 42 16.49 -19.50 -11.98
N SER A 43 15.33 -18.84 -11.95
CA SER A 43 14.33 -18.92 -13.01
C SER A 43 13.71 -17.56 -13.31
N ALA A 44 13.57 -17.21 -14.57
CA ALA A 44 12.84 -16.03 -15.03
C ALA A 44 12.44 -16.22 -16.51
N LYS A 45 11.51 -15.37 -16.97
CA LYS A 45 10.95 -15.41 -18.32
C LYS A 45 12.00 -15.22 -19.44
N ASN A 46 13.03 -14.39 -19.21
CA ASN A 46 14.07 -14.09 -20.20
C ASN A 46 15.46 -14.28 -19.58
N LYS A 47 16.18 -15.29 -20.06
CA LYS A 47 17.55 -15.62 -19.62
C LYS A 47 18.57 -14.58 -20.06
N ASP A 48 18.42 -14.05 -21.26
CA ASP A 48 19.41 -13.18 -21.91
C ASP A 48 19.23 -11.69 -21.55
N LYS A 49 18.25 -11.36 -20.70
CA LYS A 49 18.10 -10.01 -20.19
C LYS A 49 19.36 -9.59 -19.44
N ASP A 50 19.88 -8.38 -19.74
CA ASP A 50 21.00 -7.81 -19.01
C ASP A 50 20.68 -7.60 -17.52
N ARG A 51 21.59 -8.02 -16.65
CA ARG A 51 21.47 -7.96 -15.18
C ARG A 51 22.79 -7.56 -14.56
N ASN A 52 22.73 -7.07 -13.32
CA ASN A 52 23.91 -6.63 -12.56
C ASN A 52 24.79 -7.78 -12.04
N PHE A 53 24.59 -9.00 -12.55
CA PHE A 53 25.36 -10.20 -12.24
C PHE A 53 25.41 -11.14 -13.47
N ASN A 54 26.36 -12.07 -13.49
CA ASN A 54 26.51 -13.01 -14.59
C ASN A 54 25.62 -14.25 -14.37
N VAL A 55 24.54 -14.37 -15.15
CA VAL A 55 23.59 -15.49 -15.07
C VAL A 55 24.27 -16.86 -15.29
N ARG A 56 25.38 -16.92 -16.03
CA ARG A 56 26.10 -18.17 -16.34
C ARG A 56 26.79 -18.80 -15.12
N ASP A 57 26.97 -18.04 -14.06
CA ASP A 57 27.59 -18.52 -12.82
C ASP A 57 26.58 -19.34 -11.98
N TYR A 58 25.32 -19.37 -12.41
CA TYR A 58 24.21 -20.03 -11.72
C TYR A 58 23.51 -21.07 -12.58
N LYS A 59 22.92 -22.08 -11.93
CA LYS A 59 22.05 -23.03 -12.60
C LYS A 59 20.75 -22.33 -13.00
N TRP A 60 20.53 -22.25 -14.31
CA TRP A 60 19.28 -21.72 -14.87
C TRP A 60 18.24 -22.82 -14.99
N ILE A 61 17.01 -22.55 -14.54
CA ILE A 61 15.86 -23.45 -14.60
C ILE A 61 14.76 -22.78 -15.42
N GLU A 62 14.38 -23.43 -16.53
CA GLU A 62 13.39 -22.86 -17.45
C GLU A 62 11.97 -22.82 -16.83
N ASN A 63 11.53 -23.95 -16.27
CA ASN A 63 10.25 -24.01 -15.59
C ASN A 63 10.43 -23.72 -14.10
N PRO A 64 9.85 -22.61 -13.54
CA PRO A 64 10.00 -22.28 -12.13
C PRO A 64 9.58 -23.38 -11.15
N MET A 65 8.66 -24.26 -11.54
CA MET A 65 8.24 -25.39 -10.70
C MET A 65 9.38 -26.37 -10.42
N ASP A 66 10.35 -26.51 -11.33
CA ASP A 66 11.50 -27.39 -11.18
C ASP A 66 12.55 -26.84 -10.19
N LEU A 67 12.41 -25.55 -9.77
CA LEU A 67 13.20 -24.98 -8.67
C LEU A 67 12.96 -25.70 -7.35
N LEU A 68 11.83 -26.38 -7.18
CA LEU A 68 11.46 -27.07 -5.94
C LEU A 68 12.15 -28.43 -5.80
N ASN A 69 12.78 -28.92 -6.86
CA ASN A 69 13.56 -30.17 -6.83
C ASN A 69 14.74 -30.07 -7.80
N ILE A 70 15.86 -29.58 -7.33
CA ILE A 70 17.07 -29.41 -8.14
C ILE A 70 18.05 -30.54 -7.85
N ASN A 71 18.31 -31.44 -8.83
CA ASN A 71 19.20 -32.61 -8.69
C ASN A 71 18.83 -33.47 -7.46
N ASP A 72 17.56 -33.81 -7.32
CA ASP A 72 16.99 -34.58 -6.19
C ASP A 72 17.18 -33.92 -4.79
N SER A 73 17.50 -32.63 -4.79
CA SER A 73 17.63 -31.84 -3.56
C SER A 73 16.61 -30.72 -3.55
N LYS A 74 15.92 -30.57 -2.43
CA LYS A 74 15.00 -29.44 -2.19
C LYS A 74 15.77 -28.22 -1.70
N PRO A 75 15.41 -27.00 -2.14
CA PRO A 75 15.93 -25.80 -1.51
C PRO A 75 15.40 -25.64 -0.06
N ASP A 76 16.16 -24.98 0.79
CA ASP A 76 15.69 -24.57 2.12
C ASP A 76 14.67 -23.42 2.03
N ILE A 77 14.86 -22.54 1.03
CA ILE A 77 14.02 -21.37 0.83
C ILE A 77 13.78 -21.15 -0.67
N LEU A 78 12.51 -20.98 -1.03
CA LEU A 78 12.10 -20.38 -2.30
C LEU A 78 11.91 -18.88 -2.14
N ILE A 79 12.55 -18.06 -2.99
CA ILE A 79 12.28 -16.63 -3.10
C ILE A 79 11.40 -16.43 -4.34
N GLU A 80 10.15 -15.99 -4.12
CA GLU A 80 9.17 -15.75 -5.19
C GLU A 80 9.03 -14.25 -5.45
N LEU A 81 9.36 -13.84 -6.70
CA LEU A 81 9.37 -12.44 -7.17
C LEU A 81 8.80 -12.32 -8.59
N ILE A 82 7.88 -13.22 -8.97
CA ILE A 82 7.22 -13.22 -10.28
C ILE A 82 6.17 -12.10 -10.36
N GLY A 83 5.37 -11.93 -9.29
CA GLY A 83 4.55 -10.72 -9.11
C GLY A 83 3.10 -10.79 -9.58
N TYR A 84 2.57 -11.90 -10.09
CA TYR A 84 1.15 -12.04 -10.43
C TYR A 84 0.33 -12.56 -9.24
N GLU A 85 -0.91 -12.08 -9.10
CA GLU A 85 -1.78 -12.50 -7.98
C GLU A 85 -2.16 -13.99 -8.05
N LYS A 86 -2.35 -14.53 -9.25
CA LYS A 86 -2.80 -15.90 -9.52
C LYS A 86 -1.90 -16.56 -10.58
N GLY A 87 -2.14 -17.84 -10.85
CA GLY A 87 -1.41 -18.61 -11.84
C GLY A 87 -0.09 -19.13 -11.30
N LEU A 88 0.98 -19.01 -12.09
CA LEU A 88 2.27 -19.63 -11.78
C LEU A 88 2.84 -19.25 -10.42
N SER A 89 2.75 -17.98 -10.03
CA SER A 89 3.25 -17.48 -8.74
C SER A 89 2.53 -18.16 -7.56
N TYR A 90 1.21 -18.18 -7.58
CA TYR A 90 0.40 -18.85 -6.55
C TYR A 90 0.67 -20.37 -6.49
N GLU A 91 0.67 -21.05 -7.64
CA GLU A 91 0.89 -22.50 -7.70
C GLU A 91 2.29 -22.88 -7.21
N LEU A 92 3.31 -22.09 -7.55
CA LEU A 92 4.69 -22.28 -7.12
C LEU A 92 4.80 -22.15 -5.60
N VAL A 93 4.25 -21.08 -5.02
CA VAL A 93 4.27 -20.86 -3.56
C VAL A 93 3.50 -21.95 -2.84
N LYS A 94 2.27 -22.26 -3.28
CA LYS A 94 1.44 -23.31 -2.69
C LYS A 94 2.14 -24.67 -2.71
N THR A 95 2.78 -25.03 -3.83
CA THR A 95 3.52 -26.28 -3.98
C THR A 95 4.75 -26.32 -3.08
N ALA A 96 5.51 -25.23 -3.00
CA ALA A 96 6.67 -25.12 -2.13
C ALA A 96 6.28 -25.34 -0.65
N LEU A 97 5.23 -24.65 -0.17
CA LEU A 97 4.73 -24.81 1.20
C LEU A 97 4.27 -26.25 1.49
N ASN A 98 3.55 -26.91 0.54
CA ASN A 98 3.14 -28.30 0.68
C ASN A 98 4.33 -29.28 0.68
N GLN A 99 5.42 -28.94 0.01
CA GLN A 99 6.67 -29.69 0.05
C GLN A 99 7.56 -29.38 1.26
N LYS A 100 7.08 -28.58 2.21
CA LYS A 100 7.81 -28.14 3.40
C LYS A 100 9.05 -27.29 3.07
N ILE A 101 8.96 -26.45 2.07
CA ILE A 101 9.99 -25.47 1.70
C ILE A 101 9.53 -24.12 2.24
N ASN A 102 10.42 -23.40 2.94
CA ASN A 102 10.15 -22.02 3.38
C ASN A 102 10.04 -21.10 2.16
N VAL A 103 9.20 -20.09 2.25
CA VAL A 103 8.98 -19.13 1.17
C VAL A 103 9.21 -17.70 1.65
N VAL A 104 9.93 -16.92 0.85
CA VAL A 104 10.02 -15.47 0.97
C VAL A 104 9.42 -14.85 -0.30
N THR A 105 8.45 -13.96 -0.16
CA THR A 105 7.78 -13.36 -1.32
C THR A 105 7.62 -11.84 -1.19
N GLY A 106 7.70 -11.13 -2.32
CA GLY A 106 7.33 -9.72 -2.43
C GLY A 106 5.92 -9.51 -3.02
N ASN A 107 5.14 -10.57 -3.21
CA ASN A 107 3.89 -10.55 -3.96
C ASN A 107 2.67 -10.20 -3.09
N LYS A 108 2.47 -8.89 -2.85
CA LYS A 108 1.34 -8.39 -2.06
C LYS A 108 -0.03 -8.74 -2.63
N ALA A 109 -0.19 -8.75 -3.96
CA ALA A 109 -1.48 -9.04 -4.59
C ALA A 109 -1.90 -10.50 -4.33
N MET A 110 -0.99 -11.45 -4.53
CA MET A 110 -1.23 -12.86 -4.21
C MET A 110 -1.60 -13.04 -2.73
N LEU A 111 -0.87 -12.40 -1.83
CA LEU A 111 -1.12 -12.54 -0.39
C LEU A 111 -2.42 -11.86 0.05
N ALA A 112 -2.79 -10.72 -0.52
CA ALA A 112 -4.06 -10.06 -0.21
C ALA A 112 -5.28 -10.87 -0.66
N MET A 113 -5.16 -11.61 -1.77
CA MET A 113 -6.25 -12.39 -2.35
C MET A 113 -6.28 -13.86 -1.87
N TYR A 114 -5.13 -14.48 -1.67
CA TYR A 114 -5.01 -15.92 -1.36
C TYR A 114 -4.20 -16.18 -0.08
N GLY A 115 -3.78 -15.13 0.64
CA GLY A 115 -2.92 -15.25 1.82
C GLY A 115 -3.52 -16.11 2.93
N GLN A 116 -4.84 -16.05 3.15
CA GLN A 116 -5.50 -16.87 4.16
C GLN A 116 -5.26 -18.38 3.95
N GLU A 117 -5.32 -18.84 2.70
CA GLU A 117 -5.02 -20.24 2.35
C GLU A 117 -3.52 -20.54 2.49
N LEU A 118 -2.66 -19.67 1.94
CA LEU A 118 -1.22 -19.90 1.94
C LEU A 118 -0.63 -19.88 3.36
N PHE A 119 -1.08 -18.98 4.23
CA PHE A 119 -0.67 -18.95 5.64
C PHE A 119 -1.13 -20.20 6.39
N ARG A 120 -2.33 -20.72 6.08
CA ARG A 120 -2.81 -21.98 6.67
C ARG A 120 -1.94 -23.16 6.24
N ILE A 121 -1.57 -23.27 4.98
CA ILE A 121 -0.67 -24.31 4.46
C ILE A 121 0.71 -24.21 5.12
N ALA A 122 1.26 -23.00 5.25
CA ALA A 122 2.53 -22.77 5.92
C ALA A 122 2.51 -23.24 7.39
N ASP A 123 1.47 -22.85 8.13
CA ASP A 123 1.30 -23.22 9.55
C ASP A 123 1.15 -24.74 9.73
N GLN A 124 0.30 -25.38 8.91
CA GLN A 124 0.08 -26.84 8.92
C GLN A 124 1.37 -27.64 8.63
N ASN A 125 2.19 -27.14 7.72
CA ASN A 125 3.45 -27.78 7.34
C ASN A 125 4.65 -27.35 8.20
N GLN A 126 4.46 -26.43 9.14
CA GLN A 126 5.51 -25.88 10.01
C GLN A 126 6.67 -25.25 9.22
N VAL A 127 6.34 -24.48 8.20
CA VAL A 127 7.27 -23.70 7.39
C VAL A 127 6.90 -22.23 7.41
N SER A 128 7.87 -21.37 7.15
CA SER A 128 7.70 -19.94 7.11
C SER A 128 7.23 -19.48 5.72
N LEU A 129 6.24 -18.59 5.68
CA LEU A 129 5.92 -17.75 4.52
C LEU A 129 6.12 -16.29 4.95
N LEU A 130 7.29 -15.73 4.64
CA LEU A 130 7.67 -14.37 5.02
C LEU A 130 7.54 -13.39 3.85
N PHE A 131 7.20 -12.15 4.15
CA PHE A 131 6.79 -11.21 3.12
C PHE A 131 7.05 -9.72 3.48
N GLU A 132 8.11 -9.43 4.23
CA GLU A 132 8.49 -8.04 4.55
C GLU A 132 8.59 -7.18 3.29
N ALA A 133 9.14 -7.75 2.23
CA ALA A 133 9.28 -7.11 0.91
C ALA A 133 7.94 -6.78 0.21
N ALA A 134 6.83 -7.39 0.62
CA ALA A 134 5.52 -7.16 0.00
C ALA A 134 4.88 -5.84 0.43
N VAL A 135 5.26 -5.28 1.59
CA VAL A 135 4.66 -4.07 2.14
C VAL A 135 5.72 -3.02 2.39
N ALA A 136 5.57 -1.85 1.75
CA ALA A 136 6.44 -0.68 1.93
C ALA A 136 7.94 -0.95 1.70
N GLY A 137 8.28 -1.92 0.85
CA GLY A 137 9.61 -2.16 0.30
C GLY A 137 10.72 -2.28 1.35
N GLY A 138 11.46 -1.20 1.59
CA GLY A 138 12.58 -1.16 2.54
C GLY A 138 12.18 -0.86 3.99
N ILE A 139 10.92 -0.49 4.27
CA ILE A 139 10.45 -0.16 5.62
C ILE A 139 10.12 -1.45 6.39
N PRO A 140 10.75 -1.75 7.54
CA PRO A 140 10.58 -3.00 8.26
C PRO A 140 9.29 -3.02 9.11
N ILE A 141 8.13 -2.88 8.48
CA ILE A 141 6.84 -2.73 9.18
C ILE A 141 6.26 -4.05 9.68
N ILE A 142 6.38 -5.13 8.90
CA ILE A 142 5.81 -6.43 9.28
C ILE A 142 6.51 -6.98 10.49
N LYS A 143 7.84 -6.97 10.51
CA LYS A 143 8.64 -7.39 11.68
C LYS A 143 8.42 -6.48 12.88
N THR A 144 8.25 -5.19 12.64
CA THR A 144 7.94 -4.25 13.72
C THR A 144 6.62 -4.62 14.39
N LEU A 145 5.56 -4.85 13.64
CA LEU A 145 4.26 -5.27 14.19
C LEU A 145 4.34 -6.64 14.88
N LYS A 146 4.99 -7.62 14.25
CA LYS A 146 5.06 -9.00 14.74
C LYS A 146 5.96 -9.17 15.97
N ASN A 147 7.10 -8.47 16.00
CA ASN A 147 8.18 -8.77 16.93
C ASN A 147 8.49 -7.60 17.88
N ASN A 148 8.57 -6.37 17.38
CA ASN A 148 9.08 -5.26 18.21
C ASN A 148 7.98 -4.66 19.09
N ILE A 149 6.75 -4.58 18.57
CA ILE A 149 5.62 -4.00 19.30
C ILE A 149 4.50 -5.02 19.59
N PHE A 150 4.81 -6.33 19.60
CA PHE A 150 3.83 -7.42 19.67
C PHE A 150 2.93 -7.38 20.92
N LEU A 151 3.36 -6.72 22.02
CA LEU A 151 2.55 -6.53 23.24
C LEU A 151 1.66 -5.27 23.17
N ASN A 152 1.85 -4.41 22.17
CA ASN A 152 1.04 -3.21 22.01
C ASN A 152 -0.24 -3.53 21.25
N LYS A 153 -1.38 -3.07 21.77
CA LYS A 153 -2.64 -3.16 21.03
C LYS A 153 -2.70 -2.04 20.00
N VAL A 154 -2.66 -2.42 18.74
CA VAL A 154 -2.81 -1.47 17.65
C VAL A 154 -4.25 -0.93 17.64
N LYS A 155 -4.39 0.40 17.67
CA LYS A 155 -5.67 1.11 17.57
C LYS A 155 -5.99 1.47 16.13
N LYS A 156 -4.98 1.99 15.43
CA LYS A 156 -5.08 2.41 14.02
C LYS A 156 -3.73 2.18 13.35
N ILE A 157 -3.77 1.75 12.09
CA ILE A 157 -2.62 1.77 11.19
C ILE A 157 -3.00 2.59 9.97
N SER A 158 -2.16 3.53 9.57
CA SER A 158 -2.39 4.41 8.42
C SER A 158 -1.08 4.74 7.72
N GLY A 159 -1.15 5.11 6.44
CA GLY A 159 0.07 5.50 5.75
C GLY A 159 -0.11 5.80 4.28
N ILE A 160 0.98 6.29 3.70
CA ILE A 160 1.20 6.44 2.26
C ILE A 160 1.92 5.17 1.80
N LEU A 161 1.18 4.25 1.17
CA LEU A 161 1.66 2.92 0.83
C LEU A 161 1.98 2.72 -0.66
N ASN A 162 1.80 3.76 -1.49
CA ASN A 162 2.14 3.73 -2.90
C ASN A 162 2.98 4.95 -3.29
N GLY A 163 4.23 4.70 -3.69
CA GLY A 163 5.18 5.76 -4.05
C GLY A 163 4.81 6.49 -5.35
N THR A 164 4.21 5.81 -6.33
CA THR A 164 3.80 6.40 -7.60
C THR A 164 2.75 7.48 -7.39
N THR A 165 1.69 7.19 -6.63
CA THR A 165 0.64 8.18 -6.33
C THR A 165 1.15 9.33 -5.48
N ASN A 166 2.05 9.07 -4.52
CA ASN A 166 2.67 10.13 -3.74
C ASN A 166 3.56 11.03 -4.61
N TYR A 167 4.33 10.44 -5.53
CA TYR A 167 5.12 11.18 -6.52
C TYR A 167 4.23 12.07 -7.40
N ILE A 168 3.11 11.51 -7.91
CA ILE A 168 2.19 12.27 -8.76
C ILE A 168 1.61 13.46 -8.00
N LEU A 169 1.02 13.27 -6.83
CA LEU A 169 0.42 14.36 -6.04
C LEU A 169 1.45 15.40 -5.60
N THR A 170 2.66 14.97 -5.20
CA THR A 170 3.75 15.89 -4.86
C THR A 170 4.22 16.71 -6.06
N THR A 171 4.33 16.09 -7.23
CA THR A 171 4.81 16.76 -8.44
C THR A 171 3.76 17.71 -9.01
N MET A 172 2.48 17.34 -8.99
CA MET A 172 1.38 18.26 -9.31
C MET A 172 1.46 19.52 -8.45
N GLU A 173 1.62 19.37 -7.12
CA GLU A 173 1.72 20.50 -6.20
C GLU A 173 2.95 21.38 -6.44
N THR A 174 4.14 20.76 -6.57
CA THR A 174 5.41 21.51 -6.63
C THR A 174 5.67 22.15 -7.97
N GLN A 175 5.21 21.53 -9.07
CA GLN A 175 5.41 22.00 -10.42
C GLN A 175 4.18 22.66 -11.05
N ASN A 176 3.05 22.71 -10.34
CA ASN A 176 1.76 23.23 -10.81
C ASN A 176 1.34 22.64 -12.17
N LYS A 177 1.46 21.30 -12.31
CA LYS A 177 1.14 20.55 -13.52
C LYS A 177 -0.16 19.76 -13.36
N SER A 178 -0.78 19.45 -14.52
CA SER A 178 -1.97 18.59 -14.53
C SER A 178 -1.65 17.14 -14.13
N PHE A 179 -2.69 16.38 -13.76
CA PHE A 179 -2.56 14.95 -13.45
C PHE A 179 -1.97 14.15 -14.61
N ASP A 180 -2.47 14.39 -15.84
CA ASP A 180 -2.05 13.65 -17.04
C ASP A 180 -0.57 13.92 -17.39
N ASP A 181 -0.13 15.19 -17.33
CA ASP A 181 1.27 15.55 -17.58
C ASP A 181 2.23 14.86 -16.61
N VAL A 182 1.83 14.78 -15.33
CA VAL A 182 2.67 14.16 -14.29
C VAL A 182 2.62 12.64 -14.37
N LEU A 183 1.48 12.05 -14.72
CA LEU A 183 1.38 10.61 -14.96
C LEU A 183 2.29 10.16 -16.10
N ASP A 184 2.34 10.92 -17.20
CA ASP A 184 3.25 10.66 -18.32
C ASP A 184 4.74 10.80 -17.91
N ASP A 185 5.07 11.77 -17.06
CA ASP A 185 6.42 11.91 -16.51
C ASP A 185 6.77 10.71 -15.58
N ALA A 186 5.85 10.28 -14.74
CA ALA A 186 6.03 9.10 -13.89
C ALA A 186 6.32 7.82 -14.70
N LYS A 187 5.59 7.61 -15.81
CA LYS A 187 5.85 6.51 -16.75
C LYS A 187 7.23 6.60 -17.39
N LYS A 188 7.63 7.78 -17.88
CA LYS A 188 8.96 8.01 -18.49
C LYS A 188 10.09 7.76 -17.52
N ARG A 189 9.91 8.07 -16.24
CA ARG A 189 10.90 7.81 -15.16
C ARG A 189 10.89 6.37 -14.65
N GLY A 190 9.95 5.53 -15.09
CA GLY A 190 9.85 4.13 -14.69
C GLY A 190 9.25 3.92 -13.30
N PHE A 191 8.53 4.89 -12.74
CA PHE A 191 7.77 4.71 -11.50
C PHE A 191 6.58 3.78 -11.67
N THR A 192 6.00 3.76 -12.88
CA THR A 192 4.89 2.88 -13.26
C THR A 192 4.94 2.57 -14.76
N SER A 193 4.17 1.58 -15.18
CA SER A 193 3.96 1.21 -16.60
C SER A 193 2.49 1.33 -16.97
N ASP A 194 2.15 1.25 -18.26
CA ASP A 194 0.75 1.32 -18.71
C ASP A 194 -0.15 0.26 -18.07
N ASN A 195 0.41 -0.92 -17.79
CA ASN A 195 -0.34 -2.01 -17.15
C ASN A 195 -0.46 -1.83 -15.63
N GLU A 196 0.55 -1.27 -14.98
CA GLU A 196 0.61 -1.10 -13.52
C GLU A 196 -0.06 0.20 -13.06
N SER A 197 -0.04 1.24 -13.92
CA SER A 197 -0.56 2.57 -13.56
C SER A 197 -2.00 2.53 -13.07
N LYS A 198 -2.86 1.70 -13.67
CA LYS A 198 -4.26 1.56 -13.25
C LYS A 198 -4.40 1.04 -11.81
N LEU A 199 -3.52 0.11 -11.39
CA LEU A 199 -3.51 -0.40 -10.02
C LEU A 199 -2.95 0.62 -9.04
N ASP A 200 -1.93 1.38 -9.46
CA ASP A 200 -1.33 2.44 -8.66
C ASP A 200 -2.31 3.60 -8.45
N ILE A 201 -2.72 4.28 -9.55
CA ILE A 201 -3.59 5.46 -9.48
C ILE A 201 -4.98 5.15 -8.95
N GLY A 202 -5.50 3.95 -9.22
CA GLY A 202 -6.76 3.45 -8.67
C GLY A 202 -6.70 3.07 -7.18
N GLY A 203 -5.50 3.08 -6.57
CA GLY A 203 -5.31 2.79 -5.13
C GLY A 203 -5.24 1.32 -4.76
N TYR A 204 -5.36 0.39 -5.73
CA TYR A 204 -5.39 -1.05 -5.45
C TYR A 204 -4.06 -1.58 -4.91
N ASP A 205 -2.91 -1.10 -5.40
CA ASP A 205 -1.60 -1.48 -4.86
C ASP A 205 -1.49 -1.16 -3.36
N ALA A 206 -1.89 0.04 -2.97
CA ALA A 206 -1.89 0.45 -1.57
C ALA A 206 -2.94 -0.32 -0.73
N ALA A 207 -4.10 -0.65 -1.33
CA ALA A 207 -5.14 -1.44 -0.68
C ALA A 207 -4.70 -2.88 -0.40
N HIS A 208 -3.95 -3.53 -1.29
CA HIS A 208 -3.36 -4.83 -1.01
C HIS A 208 -2.44 -4.79 0.21
N LYS A 209 -1.62 -3.74 0.34
CA LYS A 209 -0.68 -3.58 1.45
C LYS A 209 -1.40 -3.35 2.78
N ILE A 210 -2.41 -2.47 2.83
CA ILE A 210 -3.15 -2.22 4.07
C ILE A 210 -3.98 -3.45 4.50
N THR A 211 -4.44 -4.29 3.57
CA THR A 211 -5.10 -5.57 3.91
C THR A 211 -4.16 -6.46 4.71
N LEU A 212 -2.91 -6.62 4.28
CA LEU A 212 -1.92 -7.43 5.00
C LEU A 212 -1.55 -6.82 6.35
N LEU A 213 -1.38 -5.50 6.40
CA LEU A 213 -1.09 -4.79 7.65
C LEU A 213 -2.25 -4.90 8.64
N SER A 214 -3.51 -4.79 8.17
CA SER A 214 -4.71 -4.97 8.99
C SER A 214 -4.78 -6.36 9.62
N THR A 215 -4.48 -7.41 8.83
CA THR A 215 -4.40 -8.79 9.31
C THR A 215 -3.42 -8.94 10.48
N ILE A 216 -2.21 -8.39 10.34
CA ILE A 216 -1.18 -8.48 11.37
C ILE A 216 -1.51 -7.60 12.58
N ALA A 217 -2.03 -6.39 12.36
CA ALA A 217 -2.33 -5.44 13.42
C ALA A 217 -3.48 -5.90 14.33
N PHE A 218 -4.52 -6.51 13.75
CA PHE A 218 -5.76 -6.82 14.49
C PHE A 218 -6.02 -8.32 14.68
N GLY A 219 -5.17 -9.19 14.10
CA GLY A 219 -5.37 -10.65 14.18
C GLY A 219 -6.63 -11.10 13.44
N GLY A 220 -6.96 -10.46 12.34
CA GLY A 220 -8.09 -10.82 11.48
C GLY A 220 -7.70 -11.74 10.33
N ASN A 221 -8.68 -12.42 9.73
CA ASN A 221 -8.49 -13.12 8.47
C ASN A 221 -8.05 -12.15 7.36
N VAL A 222 -7.27 -12.65 6.40
CA VAL A 222 -6.96 -11.87 5.19
C VAL A 222 -8.23 -11.75 4.36
N ASP A 223 -8.75 -10.54 4.25
CA ASP A 223 -9.93 -10.26 3.44
C ASP A 223 -9.84 -8.88 2.78
N PHE A 224 -9.55 -8.88 1.49
CA PHE A 224 -9.45 -7.66 0.69
C PHE A 224 -10.78 -6.91 0.57
N ASN A 225 -11.93 -7.63 0.64
CA ASN A 225 -13.26 -7.01 0.50
C ASN A 225 -13.64 -6.09 1.66
N LEU A 226 -12.90 -6.16 2.78
CA LEU A 226 -13.11 -5.22 3.89
C LEU A 226 -12.65 -3.80 3.54
N ASN A 227 -11.80 -3.63 2.50
CA ASN A 227 -11.34 -2.33 2.05
C ASN A 227 -12.35 -1.58 1.20
N GLN A 228 -12.34 -0.25 1.34
CA GLN A 228 -12.90 0.68 0.37
C GLN A 228 -11.76 1.32 -0.39
N VAL A 229 -11.82 1.29 -1.72
CA VAL A 229 -10.72 1.77 -2.56
C VAL A 229 -11.24 2.89 -3.46
N GLU A 230 -10.56 4.03 -3.40
CA GLU A 230 -10.74 5.18 -4.28
C GLU A 230 -9.38 5.71 -4.69
N GLY A 231 -9.17 5.87 -6.00
CA GLY A 231 -7.91 6.35 -6.58
C GLY A 231 -7.79 7.87 -6.59
N ILE A 232 -6.71 8.34 -7.23
CA ILE A 232 -6.38 9.77 -7.31
C ILE A 232 -6.79 10.42 -8.65
N GLU A 233 -7.42 9.69 -9.55
CA GLU A 233 -7.72 10.14 -10.93
C GLU A 233 -8.63 11.39 -10.98
N LYS A 234 -9.44 11.60 -9.93
CA LYS A 234 -10.35 12.74 -9.83
C LYS A 234 -9.72 13.98 -9.21
N ILE A 235 -8.51 13.87 -8.69
CA ILE A 235 -7.82 15.00 -8.05
C ILE A 235 -7.30 15.95 -9.12
N THR A 236 -7.68 17.20 -9.03
CA THR A 236 -7.25 18.25 -9.95
C THR A 236 -6.14 19.13 -9.34
N ILE A 237 -5.37 19.78 -10.20
CA ILE A 237 -4.39 20.78 -9.75
C ILE A 237 -5.08 21.95 -9.02
N GLU A 238 -6.33 22.23 -9.37
CA GLU A 238 -7.13 23.24 -8.70
C GLU A 238 -7.42 22.85 -7.26
N ASP A 239 -7.84 21.58 -6.99
CA ASP A 239 -8.03 21.08 -5.63
C ASP A 239 -6.73 21.23 -4.82
N ILE A 240 -5.60 20.82 -5.39
CA ILE A 240 -4.28 20.91 -4.74
C ILE A 240 -3.95 22.34 -4.34
N ASN A 241 -4.14 23.30 -5.27
CA ASN A 241 -3.85 24.71 -5.02
C ASN A 241 -4.77 25.28 -3.92
N PHE A 242 -6.06 24.97 -3.94
CA PHE A 242 -7.00 25.49 -2.95
C PHE A 242 -6.71 24.93 -1.54
N VAL A 243 -6.51 23.61 -1.42
CA VAL A 243 -6.30 23.00 -0.10
C VAL A 243 -4.97 23.44 0.52
N LYS A 244 -3.96 23.73 -0.29
CA LYS A 244 -2.69 24.29 0.16
C LYS A 244 -2.87 25.63 0.86
N HIS A 245 -3.68 26.54 0.30
CA HIS A 245 -4.02 27.81 0.94
C HIS A 245 -4.84 27.64 2.23
N LEU A 246 -5.54 26.51 2.39
CA LEU A 246 -6.28 26.17 3.58
C LEU A 246 -5.45 25.49 4.67
N GLY A 247 -4.16 25.22 4.40
CA GLY A 247 -3.24 24.57 5.34
C GLY A 247 -3.24 23.05 5.30
N PHE A 248 -3.57 22.46 4.14
CA PHE A 248 -3.60 21.01 3.93
C PHE A 248 -2.79 20.57 2.72
N ARG A 249 -2.49 19.29 2.67
CA ARG A 249 -2.02 18.58 1.47
C ARG A 249 -2.92 17.39 1.16
N ILE A 250 -3.06 17.07 -0.13
CA ILE A 250 -3.76 15.87 -0.57
C ILE A 250 -2.77 14.71 -0.62
N LYS A 251 -3.09 13.60 0.06
CA LYS A 251 -2.33 12.35 0.03
C LYS A 251 -3.28 11.17 -0.20
N LEU A 252 -2.82 10.13 -0.90
CA LEU A 252 -3.54 8.84 -0.93
C LEU A 252 -3.22 8.12 0.37
N ILE A 253 -4.18 8.05 1.26
CA ILE A 253 -4.02 7.42 2.57
C ILE A 253 -4.72 6.06 2.59
N SER A 254 -3.96 5.04 2.96
CA SER A 254 -4.50 3.74 3.35
C SER A 254 -4.56 3.69 4.86
N GLU A 255 -5.69 3.27 5.41
CA GLU A 255 -5.87 3.15 6.86
C GLU A 255 -6.73 1.96 7.23
N SER A 256 -6.51 1.42 8.42
CA SER A 256 -7.36 0.39 9.01
C SER A 256 -7.42 0.53 10.53
N PHE A 257 -8.59 0.36 11.11
CA PHE A 257 -8.87 0.42 12.55
C PHE A 257 -10.16 -0.33 12.90
N LEU A 258 -10.37 -0.58 14.19
CA LEU A 258 -11.56 -1.26 14.69
C LEU A 258 -12.58 -0.27 15.24
N ILE A 259 -13.86 -0.46 14.87
CA ILE A 259 -15.02 0.18 15.48
C ILE A 259 -15.99 -0.93 15.86
N ASP A 260 -16.38 -1.01 17.12
CA ASP A 260 -17.34 -2.00 17.63
C ASP A 260 -17.04 -3.44 17.16
N ASN A 261 -15.76 -3.82 17.18
CA ASN A 261 -15.25 -5.11 16.71
C ASN A 261 -15.50 -5.39 15.21
N MET A 262 -15.68 -4.37 14.40
CA MET A 262 -15.72 -4.40 12.94
C MET A 262 -14.51 -3.69 12.35
N ILE A 263 -14.01 -4.15 11.20
CA ILE A 263 -12.90 -3.50 10.47
C ILE A 263 -13.45 -2.33 9.64
N CYS A 264 -12.92 -1.14 9.92
CA CYS A 264 -13.00 0.02 9.03
C CYS A 264 -11.67 0.15 8.29
N SER A 265 -11.65 -0.21 7.02
CA SER A 265 -10.44 -0.14 6.19
C SER A 265 -10.71 0.58 4.89
N SER A 266 -9.82 1.52 4.53
CA SER A 266 -9.96 2.31 3.30
C SER A 266 -8.62 2.73 2.73
N THR A 267 -8.59 2.89 1.40
CA THR A 267 -7.53 3.56 0.65
C THR A 267 -8.18 4.63 -0.21
N LYS A 268 -7.96 5.90 0.11
CA LYS A 268 -8.58 7.03 -0.59
C LYS A 268 -7.80 8.33 -0.42
N PRO A 269 -7.98 9.31 -1.32
CA PRO A 269 -7.46 10.66 -1.12
C PRO A 269 -8.00 11.27 0.17
N LYS A 270 -7.11 11.93 0.93
CA LYS A 270 -7.45 12.69 2.13
C LYS A 270 -6.71 14.01 2.17
N LEU A 271 -7.32 14.99 2.83
CA LEU A 271 -6.63 16.21 3.23
C LEU A 271 -5.90 15.97 4.56
N ILE A 272 -4.60 16.14 4.54
CA ILE A 272 -3.74 16.01 5.72
C ILE A 272 -3.28 17.39 6.15
N PRO A 273 -3.52 17.81 7.41
CA PRO A 273 -3.01 19.06 7.95
C PRO A 273 -1.48 19.15 7.84
N LEU A 274 -0.95 20.33 7.51
CA LEU A 274 0.50 20.52 7.28
C LEU A 274 1.37 20.25 8.52
N ASP A 275 0.81 20.29 9.71
CA ASP A 275 1.48 19.95 10.97
C ASP A 275 1.60 18.44 11.23
N LYS A 276 0.95 17.60 10.42
CA LYS A 276 1.03 16.15 10.53
C LYS A 276 2.21 15.58 9.71
N PRO A 277 2.93 14.58 10.23
CA PRO A 277 4.06 13.98 9.52
C PRO A 277 3.71 13.48 8.11
N LEU A 278 2.57 12.81 7.94
CA LEU A 278 2.15 12.26 6.64
C LEU A 278 1.95 13.35 5.56
N ALA A 279 1.65 14.59 5.92
CA ALA A 279 1.57 15.70 4.96
C ALA A 279 2.93 15.97 4.28
N ASN A 280 4.03 15.73 5.00
CA ASN A 280 5.39 16.13 4.60
C ASN A 280 6.19 15.01 3.94
N VAL A 281 5.55 13.88 3.64
CA VAL A 281 6.16 12.77 2.89
C VAL A 281 6.14 13.11 1.40
N ASP A 282 7.27 13.44 0.82
CA ASP A 282 7.36 13.91 -0.55
C ASP A 282 7.95 12.87 -1.52
N GLY A 283 7.73 13.08 -2.82
CA GLY A 283 8.25 12.23 -3.89
C GLY A 283 7.68 10.82 -3.86
N ALA A 284 8.54 9.81 -4.08
CA ALA A 284 8.13 8.40 -4.13
C ALA A 284 8.27 7.67 -2.78
N LEU A 285 8.43 8.40 -1.67
CA LEU A 285 8.56 7.81 -0.36
C LEU A 285 7.22 7.22 0.13
N ASN A 286 7.32 6.18 0.93
CA ASN A 286 6.24 5.62 1.72
C ASN A 286 6.42 6.02 3.19
N ALA A 287 5.30 6.10 3.91
CA ALA A 287 5.32 6.30 5.35
C ALA A 287 4.15 5.58 6.02
N ILE A 288 4.37 5.10 7.22
CA ILE A 288 3.38 4.35 7.99
C ILE A 288 3.36 4.91 9.41
N ASN A 289 2.17 5.20 9.90
CA ASN A 289 1.89 5.56 11.28
C ASN A 289 1.09 4.44 11.94
N VAL A 290 1.56 3.95 13.08
CA VAL A 290 0.89 2.94 13.90
C VAL A 290 0.53 3.56 15.26
N GLU A 291 -0.75 3.71 15.52
CA GLU A 291 -1.26 4.17 16.81
C GLU A 291 -1.51 2.97 17.72
N THR A 292 -0.99 3.00 18.94
CA THR A 292 -1.12 1.90 19.89
C THR A 292 -1.64 2.38 21.25
N ASP A 293 -1.83 1.43 22.17
CA ASP A 293 -2.23 1.73 23.55
C ASP A 293 -1.07 2.20 24.44
N GLN A 294 0.18 1.86 24.10
CA GLN A 294 1.35 2.12 24.95
C GLN A 294 2.33 3.12 24.34
N LEU A 295 2.57 3.06 23.02
CA LEU A 295 3.55 3.92 22.34
C LEU A 295 2.93 5.21 21.77
N GLU A 296 1.61 5.41 21.91
CA GLU A 296 0.84 6.45 21.24
C GLU A 296 0.98 6.39 19.70
N ASN A 297 2.12 6.81 19.16
CA ASN A 297 2.42 6.79 17.73
C ASN A 297 3.80 6.23 17.43
N LEU A 298 3.88 5.32 16.48
CA LEU A 298 5.11 4.86 15.85
C LEU A 298 5.07 5.26 14.38
N TYR A 299 6.01 6.10 13.96
CA TYR A 299 6.13 6.58 12.59
C TYR A 299 7.36 6.01 11.91
N LEU A 300 7.18 5.44 10.73
CA LEU A 300 8.25 4.90 9.88
C LEU A 300 8.12 5.50 8.48
N GLU A 301 9.25 5.95 7.93
CA GLU A 301 9.32 6.51 6.58
C GLU A 301 10.53 5.98 5.84
N GLY A 302 10.41 5.78 4.53
CA GLY A 302 11.51 5.30 3.70
C GLY A 302 11.10 4.96 2.27
N GLU A 303 12.01 4.30 1.56
CA GLU A 303 11.77 3.84 0.19
C GLU A 303 10.76 2.69 0.19
N GLY A 304 9.58 2.94 -0.39
CA GLY A 304 8.47 1.97 -0.49
C GLY A 304 8.63 0.95 -1.62
N ALA A 305 9.60 1.16 -2.52
CA ALA A 305 9.92 0.32 -3.65
C ALA A 305 11.39 0.52 -4.05
N GLY A 306 11.86 -0.26 -5.02
CA GLY A 306 13.24 -0.18 -5.50
C GLY A 306 14.01 -1.47 -5.27
N GLY A 307 14.92 -1.79 -6.20
CA GLY A 307 15.64 -3.08 -6.19
C GLY A 307 16.39 -3.34 -4.89
N LEU A 308 17.21 -2.40 -4.44
CA LEU A 308 18.06 -2.55 -3.25
C LEU A 308 17.26 -2.49 -1.94
N ALA A 309 16.32 -1.54 -1.83
CA ALA A 309 15.48 -1.41 -0.64
C ALA A 309 14.66 -2.69 -0.39
N THR A 310 14.01 -3.20 -1.44
CA THR A 310 13.21 -4.44 -1.36
C THR A 310 14.10 -5.68 -1.15
N ALA A 311 15.28 -5.73 -1.76
CA ALA A 311 16.25 -6.82 -1.52
C ALA A 311 16.71 -6.87 -0.05
N SER A 312 16.86 -5.73 0.62
CA SER A 312 17.17 -5.67 2.04
C SER A 312 16.12 -6.39 2.90
N SER A 313 14.83 -6.17 2.61
CA SER A 313 13.73 -6.84 3.30
C SER A 313 13.70 -8.35 3.04
N ILE A 314 13.97 -8.78 1.80
CA ILE A 314 14.11 -10.21 1.46
C ILE A 314 15.25 -10.86 2.23
N LEU A 315 16.41 -10.23 2.28
CA LEU A 315 17.57 -10.75 3.03
C LEU A 315 17.28 -10.79 4.53
N SER A 316 16.56 -9.81 5.05
CA SER A 316 16.08 -9.82 6.42
C SER A 316 15.15 -11.02 6.71
N ASP A 317 14.28 -11.40 5.76
CA ASP A 317 13.40 -12.57 5.89
C ASP A 317 14.19 -13.88 5.83
N ILE A 318 15.18 -13.99 4.93
CA ILE A 318 16.10 -15.13 4.91
C ILE A 318 16.83 -15.29 6.24
N PHE A 319 17.30 -14.18 6.82
CA PHE A 319 17.96 -14.17 8.13
C PHE A 319 17.01 -14.60 9.24
N GLU A 320 15.76 -14.15 9.24
CA GLU A 320 14.73 -14.59 10.19
C GLU A 320 14.51 -16.11 10.12
N ILE A 321 14.33 -16.67 8.93
CA ILE A 321 14.21 -18.13 8.72
C ILE A 321 15.46 -18.87 9.24
N SER A 322 16.65 -18.29 9.05
CA SER A 322 17.89 -18.92 9.48
C SER A 322 18.02 -19.05 11.01
N ASN A 323 17.43 -18.13 11.76
CA ASN A 323 17.58 -18.05 13.22
C ASN A 323 16.35 -18.50 14.01
N ASN A 324 15.20 -18.63 13.38
CA ASN A 324 13.94 -18.83 14.08
C ASN A 324 13.34 -20.21 13.81
N SER A 325 12.89 -20.88 14.88
CA SER A 325 12.01 -22.05 14.80
C SER A 325 10.51 -21.66 14.84
N ASN A 326 10.19 -20.38 14.87
CA ASN A 326 8.80 -19.91 14.90
C ASN A 326 8.28 -19.69 13.49
N PHE A 327 7.40 -20.57 13.02
CA PHE A 327 6.88 -20.60 11.66
C PHE A 327 5.68 -19.66 11.43
N ARG A 328 5.26 -18.85 12.40
CA ARG A 328 4.09 -17.99 12.32
C ARG A 328 4.32 -16.80 11.38
N SER A 329 3.82 -16.92 10.18
CA SER A 329 4.00 -15.92 9.10
C SER A 329 3.46 -14.54 9.47
N ILE A 330 2.33 -14.48 10.17
CA ILE A 330 1.60 -13.25 10.54
C ILE A 330 1.62 -12.92 12.03
N GLY A 331 2.41 -13.64 12.84
CA GLY A 331 2.52 -13.43 14.29
C GLY A 331 1.43 -14.10 15.13
N TYR A 332 0.33 -14.50 14.53
CA TYR A 332 -0.78 -15.22 15.17
C TYR A 332 -0.80 -16.70 14.74
N ASN A 333 -1.42 -17.55 15.57
CA ASN A 333 -1.84 -18.86 15.11
C ASN A 333 -3.00 -18.67 14.13
N ILE A 334 -2.95 -19.33 12.98
CA ILE A 334 -3.94 -19.15 11.91
C ILE A 334 -5.36 -19.52 12.35
N ASN A 335 -5.50 -20.44 13.31
CA ASN A 335 -6.79 -20.86 13.83
C ASN A 335 -7.40 -19.88 14.84
N ASP A 336 -6.60 -18.94 15.35
CA ASP A 336 -7.03 -17.94 16.35
C ASP A 336 -7.42 -16.61 15.65
N LEU A 337 -7.28 -16.53 14.32
CA LEU A 337 -7.66 -15.34 13.57
C LEU A 337 -9.17 -15.12 13.64
N LYS A 338 -9.55 -13.85 13.80
CA LYS A 338 -10.94 -13.44 13.89
C LYS A 338 -11.52 -13.18 12.50
N ASN A 339 -12.78 -13.55 12.32
CA ASN A 339 -13.54 -13.19 11.14
C ASN A 339 -14.29 -11.88 11.40
N TYR A 340 -13.63 -10.75 11.14
CA TYR A 340 -14.22 -9.43 11.32
C TYR A 340 -15.23 -9.14 10.22
N GLN A 341 -16.32 -8.43 10.61
CA GLN A 341 -17.24 -7.83 9.66
C GLN A 341 -16.72 -6.48 9.19
N LYS A 342 -17.14 -6.08 8.00
CA LYS A 342 -16.85 -4.75 7.45
C LYS A 342 -17.70 -3.72 8.16
N PHE A 343 -17.07 -2.66 8.68
CA PHE A 343 -17.79 -1.49 9.15
C PHE A 343 -18.39 -0.72 7.97
N ASP A 344 -19.65 -0.33 8.08
CA ASP A 344 -20.28 0.53 7.09
C ASP A 344 -19.74 1.96 7.21
N SER A 345 -18.79 2.31 6.35
CA SER A 345 -18.13 3.62 6.36
C SER A 345 -19.06 4.79 6.01
N SER A 346 -20.28 4.53 5.55
CA SER A 346 -21.31 5.57 5.40
C SER A 346 -21.69 6.20 6.74
N ASN A 347 -21.49 5.46 7.84
CA ASN A 347 -21.69 5.91 9.22
C ASN A 347 -20.44 6.58 9.84
N LEU A 348 -19.30 6.60 9.14
CA LEU A 348 -18.10 7.25 9.66
C LEU A 348 -18.26 8.76 9.63
N GLU A 349 -17.96 9.40 10.75
CA GLU A 349 -17.95 10.86 10.87
C GLU A 349 -16.58 11.42 10.49
N SER A 350 -16.58 12.42 9.62
CA SER A 350 -15.37 13.13 9.21
C SER A 350 -15.70 14.59 8.91
N LYS A 351 -14.70 15.43 8.88
CA LYS A 351 -14.78 16.73 8.19
C LYS A 351 -14.57 16.49 6.71
N PHE A 352 -15.15 17.32 5.87
CA PHE A 352 -15.01 17.20 4.42
C PHE A 352 -14.69 18.54 3.79
N TYR A 353 -13.83 18.47 2.78
CA TYR A 353 -13.67 19.51 1.79
C TYR A 353 -14.61 19.22 0.62
N LEU A 354 -15.32 20.25 0.17
CA LEU A 354 -16.16 20.23 -1.01
C LEU A 354 -15.72 21.34 -1.96
N ARG A 355 -15.57 21.02 -3.25
CA ARG A 355 -15.45 22.02 -4.31
C ARG A 355 -16.60 21.89 -5.29
N LEU A 356 -17.37 22.96 -5.41
CA LEU A 356 -18.48 23.09 -6.35
C LEU A 356 -18.10 24.10 -7.43
N ARG A 357 -18.43 23.82 -8.68
CA ARG A 357 -18.36 24.77 -9.78
C ARG A 357 -19.77 25.21 -10.13
N VAL A 358 -20.05 26.52 -10.01
CA VAL A 358 -21.40 27.05 -10.11
C VAL A 358 -21.46 28.31 -10.98
N LYS A 359 -22.62 28.58 -11.56
CA LYS A 359 -22.88 29.85 -12.25
C LYS A 359 -22.81 31.02 -11.27
N ASP A 360 -22.13 32.13 -11.64
CA ASP A 360 -22.06 33.34 -10.85
C ASP A 360 -23.36 34.15 -10.97
N GLN A 361 -24.29 33.88 -10.07
CA GLN A 361 -25.58 34.58 -10.05
C GLN A 361 -26.12 34.71 -8.63
N PRO A 362 -26.95 35.76 -8.34
CA PRO A 362 -27.55 35.97 -7.04
C PRO A 362 -28.35 34.73 -6.58
N GLY A 363 -28.24 34.39 -5.29
CA GLY A 363 -29.00 33.33 -4.65
C GLY A 363 -28.40 31.94 -4.71
N VAL A 364 -27.32 31.69 -5.50
CA VAL A 364 -26.66 30.38 -5.61
C VAL A 364 -26.13 29.92 -4.26
N LEU A 365 -25.31 30.73 -3.58
CA LEU A 365 -24.77 30.40 -2.26
C LEU A 365 -25.87 30.17 -1.22
N SER A 366 -26.93 30.99 -1.24
CA SER A 366 -28.07 30.83 -0.34
C SER A 366 -28.78 29.49 -0.52
N LYS A 367 -28.98 29.05 -1.77
CA LYS A 367 -29.58 27.73 -2.04
C LYS A 367 -28.69 26.59 -1.59
N ILE A 368 -27.38 26.63 -1.90
CA ILE A 368 -26.42 25.60 -1.44
C ILE A 368 -26.45 25.48 0.10
N THR A 369 -26.33 26.60 0.80
CA THR A 369 -26.34 26.61 2.27
C THR A 369 -27.69 26.16 2.86
N ALA A 370 -28.81 26.40 2.17
CA ALA A 370 -30.10 25.88 2.58
C ALA A 370 -30.13 24.33 2.51
N TYR A 371 -29.66 23.73 1.43
CA TYR A 371 -29.58 22.25 1.32
C TYR A 371 -28.64 21.64 2.37
N LEU A 372 -27.53 22.30 2.69
CA LEU A 372 -26.64 21.87 3.78
C LEU A 372 -27.36 21.95 5.12
N ASN A 373 -28.06 23.06 5.41
CA ASN A 373 -28.84 23.24 6.63
C ASN A 373 -29.95 22.20 6.77
N ASP A 374 -30.70 21.90 5.70
CA ASP A 374 -31.77 20.91 5.70
C ASP A 374 -31.26 19.49 6.05
N SER A 375 -29.97 19.25 5.85
CA SER A 375 -29.27 18.02 6.18
C SER A 375 -28.49 18.12 7.50
N ASN A 376 -28.69 19.17 8.31
CA ASN A 376 -27.94 19.47 9.55
C ASN A 376 -26.41 19.53 9.37
N ILE A 377 -25.94 19.91 8.17
CA ILE A 377 -24.51 20.03 7.87
C ILE A 377 -24.05 21.43 8.27
N SER A 378 -23.26 21.49 9.35
CA SER A 378 -22.61 22.70 9.78
C SER A 378 -21.34 22.97 8.97
N VAL A 379 -21.16 24.23 8.57
CA VAL A 379 -20.04 24.67 7.75
C VAL A 379 -19.01 25.38 8.63
N GLU A 380 -17.74 24.98 8.54
CA GLU A 380 -16.62 25.59 9.23
C GLU A 380 -16.03 26.77 8.43
N LYS A 381 -15.90 26.58 7.11
CA LYS A 381 -15.35 27.60 6.21
C LYS A 381 -16.06 27.58 4.86
N ILE A 382 -16.29 28.76 4.30
CA ILE A 382 -16.70 28.95 2.91
C ILE A 382 -15.74 29.94 2.26
N LEU A 383 -15.24 29.59 1.08
CA LEU A 383 -14.43 30.48 0.27
C LEU A 383 -14.98 30.51 -1.16
N GLN A 384 -15.24 31.69 -1.66
CA GLN A 384 -15.62 31.93 -3.04
C GLN A 384 -14.52 32.74 -3.71
N THR A 385 -13.92 32.18 -4.76
CA THR A 385 -12.84 32.84 -5.48
C THR A 385 -13.40 33.30 -6.85
N PRO A 386 -13.44 34.61 -7.14
CA PRO A 386 -13.93 35.06 -8.43
C PRO A 386 -12.96 34.63 -9.53
N ASP A 387 -13.47 33.93 -10.56
CA ASP A 387 -12.74 33.69 -11.79
C ASP A 387 -13.13 34.79 -12.80
N LYS A 388 -12.14 35.59 -13.24
CA LYS A 388 -12.38 36.73 -14.15
C LYS A 388 -12.75 36.31 -15.57
N LYS A 389 -12.67 35.02 -15.91
CA LYS A 389 -12.78 34.54 -17.29
C LYS A 389 -14.02 33.70 -17.61
N GLU A 390 -14.68 33.14 -16.59
CA GLU A 390 -15.81 32.22 -16.81
C GLU A 390 -16.96 32.54 -15.85
N ASN A 391 -18.18 32.40 -16.37
CA ASN A 391 -19.42 32.45 -15.55
C ASN A 391 -19.59 31.17 -14.70
N ASN A 392 -18.47 30.56 -14.29
CA ASN A 392 -18.38 29.26 -13.60
C ASN A 392 -17.36 29.37 -12.46
N ILE A 393 -17.80 29.82 -11.30
CA ILE A 393 -16.93 30.12 -10.17
C ILE A 393 -16.82 28.94 -9.20
N PRO A 394 -15.64 28.68 -8.60
CA PRO A 394 -15.50 27.69 -7.55
C PRO A 394 -16.04 28.23 -6.21
N ILE A 395 -16.83 27.41 -5.55
CA ILE A 395 -17.19 27.56 -4.12
C ILE A 395 -16.55 26.42 -3.36
N LEU A 396 -15.73 26.76 -2.39
CA LEU A 396 -15.05 25.80 -1.50
C LEU A 396 -15.73 25.81 -0.14
N ILE A 397 -16.02 24.62 0.37
CA ILE A 397 -16.67 24.45 1.68
C ILE A 397 -15.86 23.45 2.50
N ILE A 398 -15.57 23.79 3.76
CA ILE A 398 -15.12 22.85 4.79
C ILE A 398 -16.26 22.65 5.77
N THR A 399 -16.68 21.42 5.98
CA THR A 399 -17.74 21.08 6.94
C THR A 399 -17.16 20.84 8.34
N HIS A 400 -17.97 20.97 9.37
CA HIS A 400 -17.73 20.29 10.64
C HIS A 400 -17.88 18.78 10.46
N LYS A 401 -17.59 17.99 11.52
CA LYS A 401 -17.76 16.53 11.48
C LYS A 401 -19.20 16.17 11.19
N ILE A 402 -19.39 15.30 10.23
CA ILE A 402 -20.69 14.81 9.75
C ILE A 402 -20.55 13.38 9.27
N LYS A 403 -21.62 12.59 9.34
CA LYS A 403 -21.63 11.24 8.73
C LYS A 403 -21.53 11.33 7.22
N THR A 404 -20.74 10.42 6.66
CA THR A 404 -20.53 10.34 5.21
C THR A 404 -21.86 10.21 4.45
N SER A 405 -22.80 9.40 4.95
CA SER A 405 -24.13 9.21 4.34
C SER A 405 -24.95 10.52 4.28
N GLU A 406 -24.93 11.30 5.35
CA GLU A 406 -25.68 12.58 5.42
C GLU A 406 -25.10 13.59 4.44
N LEU A 407 -23.77 13.68 4.38
CA LEU A 407 -23.09 14.53 3.40
C LEU A 407 -23.44 14.14 1.96
N LEU A 408 -23.29 12.84 1.60
CA LEU A 408 -23.56 12.38 0.24
C LEU A 408 -25.00 12.61 -0.19
N ASN A 409 -25.97 12.43 0.70
CA ASN A 409 -27.38 12.74 0.44
C ASN A 409 -27.60 14.22 0.11
N SER A 410 -26.94 15.11 0.83
CA SER A 410 -27.03 16.56 0.57
C SER A 410 -26.32 16.95 -0.72
N VAL A 411 -25.11 16.42 -0.95
CA VAL A 411 -24.33 16.70 -2.15
C VAL A 411 -25.05 16.22 -3.41
N ASN A 412 -25.69 15.05 -3.40
CA ASN A 412 -26.49 14.56 -4.53
C ASN A 412 -27.63 15.53 -4.88
N LYS A 413 -28.35 16.05 -3.89
CA LYS A 413 -29.40 17.06 -4.12
C LYS A 413 -28.84 18.37 -4.69
N ILE A 414 -27.65 18.77 -4.21
CA ILE A 414 -26.99 20.01 -4.70
C ILE A 414 -26.50 19.81 -6.13
N SER A 415 -25.99 18.63 -6.48
CA SER A 415 -25.48 18.33 -7.83
C SER A 415 -26.57 18.37 -8.91
N ASP A 416 -27.83 18.13 -8.55
CA ASP A 416 -28.99 18.19 -9.45
C ASP A 416 -29.48 19.64 -9.73
N LEU A 417 -28.87 20.65 -9.13
CA LEU A 417 -29.28 22.03 -9.33
C LEU A 417 -28.75 22.61 -10.65
N GLU A 418 -29.60 23.29 -11.40
CA GLU A 418 -29.31 23.82 -12.75
C GLU A 418 -28.09 24.76 -12.84
N PHE A 419 -27.65 25.30 -11.73
CA PHE A 419 -26.49 26.18 -11.68
C PHE A 419 -25.19 25.47 -11.29
N VAL A 420 -25.23 24.16 -10.97
CA VAL A 420 -24.05 23.33 -10.73
C VAL A 420 -23.60 22.73 -12.06
N ASN A 421 -22.39 23.05 -12.50
CA ASN A 421 -21.94 22.76 -13.85
C ASN A 421 -21.03 21.52 -13.94
N GLU A 422 -20.48 21.04 -12.81
CA GLU A 422 -19.51 19.94 -12.76
C GLU A 422 -19.77 19.04 -11.55
N ASN A 423 -19.17 17.85 -11.58
CA ASN A 423 -19.16 16.96 -10.42
C ASN A 423 -18.51 17.65 -9.20
N ILE A 424 -19.17 17.53 -8.08
CA ILE A 424 -18.65 18.07 -6.82
C ILE A 424 -17.48 17.22 -6.34
N SER A 425 -16.32 17.87 -6.12
CA SER A 425 -15.17 17.20 -5.49
C SER A 425 -15.44 17.07 -3.99
N ILE A 426 -15.26 15.88 -3.44
CA ILE A 426 -15.47 15.55 -2.03
C ILE A 426 -14.22 14.85 -1.51
N ILE A 427 -13.52 15.45 -0.55
CA ILE A 427 -12.33 14.85 0.03
C ILE A 427 -12.44 14.92 1.56
N PRO A 428 -12.35 13.76 2.27
CA PRO A 428 -12.36 13.76 3.73
C PRO A 428 -11.07 14.38 4.29
N ILE A 429 -11.19 14.98 5.46
CA ILE A 429 -10.09 15.60 6.22
C ILE A 429 -9.73 14.67 7.38
N GLU A 430 -8.43 14.43 7.60
CA GLU A 430 -7.91 13.63 8.71
C GLU A 430 -7.99 14.38 10.05
#